data_dae64b9f61edc6bfda0948fa96c9302f
#
_entry.id   dae64b9f61edc6bfda0948fa96c9302f
#
_cell.length_a   1.000
_cell.length_b   1.000
_cell.length_c   1.000
_cell.angle_alpha   90.00
_cell.angle_beta   90.00
_cell.angle_gamma   90.00
#
_symmetry.space_group_name_H-M   'P 1'
#
loop_
_entity.id
_entity.type
_entity.pdbx_description
1 polymer ?
#
loop_
_entity_poly.entity_id
_entity_poly.type
_entity_poly.pdbx_seq_one_letter_code
_entity_poly.pdbx_strand_id
1 'polypeptide(L)'
;MIPNIPHNPFLMLLSAELLEWDSGMCMWELDIKPMFLNTQGALHGGVVAALLDVACAYSCFYPGGGKLTHRASTISLTTHYLFPIKGRRVIA
;
A
#
# COMPACT_ATOMS: atom_id res chain seq x y z
N MET A 1 10.77 -11.02 10.48
CA MET A 1 10.07 -10.17 11.45
C MET A 1 9.84 -8.80 10.84
N ILE A 2 8.63 -8.29 10.96
CA ILE A 2 8.29 -6.97 10.43
C ILE A 2 8.66 -5.91 11.46
N PRO A 3 9.53 -4.92 11.12
CA PRO A 3 9.84 -3.85 12.04
C PRO A 3 8.62 -3.00 12.39
N ASN A 4 8.67 -2.29 13.51
CA ASN A 4 7.64 -1.33 13.84
C ASN A 4 7.59 -0.24 12.77
N ILE A 5 6.40 -0.01 12.23
CA ILE A 5 6.17 1.04 11.25
C ILE A 5 5.59 2.28 11.95
N PRO A 6 5.90 3.47 11.42
CA PRO A 6 5.29 4.68 11.95
C PRO A 6 3.78 4.65 11.83
N HIS A 7 3.10 5.28 12.76
CA HIS A 7 1.66 5.46 12.68
C HIS A 7 1.29 6.24 11.41
N ASN A 8 0.41 5.68 10.62
CA ASN A 8 -0.07 6.29 9.38
C ASN A 8 -1.60 6.28 9.36
N PRO A 9 -2.24 7.42 9.68
CA PRO A 9 -3.70 7.48 9.78
C PRO A 9 -4.41 7.09 8.50
N PHE A 10 -3.87 7.43 7.35
CA PHE A 10 -4.49 7.09 6.07
C PHE A 10 -4.50 5.58 5.83
N LEU A 11 -3.39 4.91 6.11
CA LEU A 11 -3.32 3.45 5.98
C LEU A 11 -4.23 2.76 6.98
N MET A 12 -4.39 3.33 8.16
CA MET A 12 -5.34 2.81 9.14
C MET A 12 -6.79 2.98 8.68
N LEU A 13 -7.10 4.09 8.02
CA LEU A 13 -8.41 4.31 7.43
C LEU A 13 -8.73 3.27 6.36
N LEU A 14 -7.74 2.93 5.55
CA LEU A 14 -7.88 1.88 4.52
C LEU A 14 -7.88 0.48 5.12
N SER A 15 -7.45 0.31 6.36
CA SER A 15 -7.18 -0.99 6.99
C SER A 15 -6.19 -1.83 6.19
N ALA A 16 -5.21 -1.16 5.58
CA ALA A 16 -4.14 -1.85 4.86
C ALA A 16 -3.16 -2.48 5.83
N GLU A 17 -2.73 -3.69 5.54
CA GLU A 17 -1.81 -4.45 6.39
C GLU A 17 -0.52 -4.76 5.66
N LEU A 18 0.60 -4.55 6.35
CA LEU A 18 1.92 -4.92 5.87
C LEU A 18 2.15 -6.39 6.19
N LEU A 19 2.21 -7.24 5.17
CA LEU A 19 2.38 -8.68 5.33
C LEU A 19 3.85 -9.08 5.38
N GLU A 20 4.67 -8.47 4.53
CA GLU A 20 6.10 -8.74 4.46
C GLU A 20 6.86 -7.45 4.20
N TRP A 21 8.07 -7.36 4.78
CA TRP A 21 8.94 -6.21 4.55
C TRP A 21 10.39 -6.65 4.68
N ASP A 22 11.18 -6.41 3.63
CA ASP A 22 12.58 -6.74 3.58
C ASP A 22 13.30 -5.73 2.68
N SER A 23 14.60 -5.86 2.56
CA SER A 23 15.40 -4.96 1.73
C SER A 23 14.94 -5.03 0.27
N GLY A 24 14.46 -3.91 -0.25
CA GLY A 24 14.01 -3.81 -1.63
C GLY A 24 12.64 -4.43 -1.91
N MET A 25 11.92 -4.86 -0.88
CA MET A 25 10.63 -5.54 -1.07
C MET A 25 9.67 -5.28 0.06
N CYS A 26 8.40 -5.15 -0.26
CA CYS A 26 7.32 -5.20 0.72
C CYS A 26 6.08 -5.83 0.10
N MET A 27 5.17 -6.27 0.94
CA MET A 27 3.90 -6.81 0.51
C MET A 27 2.80 -6.27 1.40
N TRP A 28 1.83 -5.60 0.80
CA TRP A 28 0.67 -5.05 1.48
C TRP A 28 -0.60 -5.75 1.05
N GLU A 29 -1.54 -5.86 1.98
CA GLU A 29 -2.87 -6.43 1.72
C GLU A 29 -3.94 -5.42 2.10
N LEU A 30 -4.99 -5.35 1.30
CA LEU A 30 -6.13 -4.49 1.55
C LEU A 30 -7.41 -5.25 1.26
N ASP A 31 -8.31 -5.29 2.25
CA ASP A 31 -9.66 -5.82 2.05
C ASP A 31 -10.47 -4.84 1.21
N ILE A 32 -11.13 -5.36 0.19
CA ILE A 32 -11.96 -4.55 -0.70
C ILE A 32 -13.33 -4.36 -0.05
N LYS A 33 -13.52 -3.19 0.58
CA LYS A 33 -14.76 -2.83 1.24
C LYS A 33 -15.68 -2.10 0.27
N PRO A 34 -17.02 -2.13 0.49
CA PRO A 34 -17.96 -1.45 -0.40
C PRO A 34 -17.64 0.03 -0.61
N MET A 35 -17.14 0.73 0.41
CA MET A 35 -16.80 2.15 0.31
C MET A 35 -15.59 2.43 -0.58
N PHE A 36 -14.83 1.39 -0.96
CA PHE A 36 -13.68 1.53 -1.83
C PHE A 36 -13.99 1.26 -3.30
N LEU A 37 -15.25 0.98 -3.63
CA LEU A 37 -15.65 0.66 -4.99
C LEU A 37 -16.00 1.91 -5.78
N ASN A 38 -15.75 1.84 -7.08
CA ASN A 38 -16.21 2.86 -8.01
C ASN A 38 -17.67 2.57 -8.44
N THR A 39 -18.21 3.40 -9.32
CA THR A 39 -19.60 3.24 -9.79
C THR A 39 -19.84 1.97 -10.59
N GLN A 40 -18.78 1.29 -11.03
CA GLN A 40 -18.86 0.05 -11.80
C GLN A 40 -18.64 -1.20 -10.94
N GLY A 41 -18.51 -1.02 -9.63
CA GLY A 41 -18.32 -2.14 -8.70
C GLY A 41 -16.91 -2.68 -8.64
N ALA A 42 -15.93 -1.98 -9.20
CA ALA A 42 -14.51 -2.34 -9.11
C ALA A 42 -13.82 -1.46 -8.08
N LEU A 43 -12.66 -1.91 -7.58
CA LEU A 43 -11.86 -1.12 -6.65
C LEU A 43 -11.53 0.23 -7.29
N HIS A 44 -11.83 1.32 -6.57
CA HIS A 44 -11.61 2.67 -7.06
C HIS A 44 -10.12 2.90 -7.39
N GLY A 45 -9.85 3.51 -8.54
CA GLY A 45 -8.48 3.75 -8.98
C GLY A 45 -7.64 4.56 -8.01
N GLY A 46 -8.27 5.46 -7.26
CA GLY A 46 -7.58 6.22 -6.21
C GLY A 46 -7.09 5.35 -5.07
N VAL A 47 -7.84 4.30 -4.70
CA VAL A 47 -7.40 3.35 -3.68
C VAL A 47 -6.25 2.51 -4.21
N VAL A 48 -6.32 2.06 -5.46
CA VAL A 48 -5.22 1.34 -6.11
C VAL A 48 -3.95 2.17 -6.12
N ALA A 49 -4.05 3.43 -6.53
CA ALA A 49 -2.91 4.35 -6.58
C ALA A 49 -2.31 4.55 -5.19
N ALA A 50 -3.15 4.71 -4.17
CA ALA A 50 -2.69 4.89 -2.79
C ALA A 50 -1.92 3.66 -2.30
N LEU A 51 -2.42 2.47 -2.57
CA LEU A 51 -1.77 1.23 -2.17
C LEU A 51 -0.44 1.03 -2.89
N LEU A 52 -0.39 1.32 -4.18
CA LEU A 52 0.86 1.25 -4.97
C LEU A 52 1.88 2.28 -4.50
N ASP A 53 1.44 3.48 -4.18
CA ASP A 53 2.31 4.53 -3.65
C ASP A 53 3.00 4.08 -2.36
N VAL A 54 2.23 3.51 -1.44
CA VAL A 54 2.74 2.98 -0.18
C VAL A 54 3.71 1.83 -0.42
N ALA A 55 3.35 0.90 -1.30
CA ALA A 55 4.20 -0.27 -1.59
C ALA A 55 5.54 0.17 -2.19
N CYS A 56 5.52 1.09 -3.15
CA CYS A 56 6.75 1.61 -3.73
C CYS A 56 7.63 2.32 -2.69
N ALA A 57 7.03 3.13 -1.83
CA ALA A 57 7.77 3.84 -0.80
C ALA A 57 8.43 2.88 0.19
N TYR A 58 7.66 1.95 0.74
CA TYR A 58 8.17 1.01 1.75
C TYR A 58 9.26 0.09 1.21
N SER A 59 9.21 -0.29 -0.06
CA SER A 59 10.25 -1.10 -0.66
C SER A 59 11.63 -0.38 -0.69
N CYS A 60 11.62 0.95 -0.56
CA CYS A 60 12.84 1.76 -0.65
C CYS A 60 13.50 2.06 0.69
N PHE A 61 12.79 1.92 1.82
CA PHE A 61 13.35 2.35 3.11
C PHE A 61 13.26 1.31 4.23
N TYR A 62 13.43 0.04 3.91
CA TYR A 62 13.47 -1.01 4.93
C TYR A 62 14.61 -0.75 5.93
N PRO A 63 14.30 -0.66 7.24
CA PRO A 63 15.31 -0.30 8.24
C PRO A 63 16.18 -1.45 8.72
N GLY A 64 15.95 -2.67 8.25
CA GLY A 64 16.60 -3.84 8.83
C GLY A 64 16.11 -4.10 10.24
N GLY A 65 17.01 -4.40 11.15
CA GLY A 65 16.70 -4.59 12.56
C GLY A 65 16.83 -3.32 13.39
N GLY A 66 17.16 -2.19 12.78
CA GLY A 66 17.39 -0.93 13.46
C GLY A 66 16.18 -0.01 13.45
N LYS A 67 16.43 1.24 13.81
CA LYS A 67 15.43 2.29 13.78
C LYS A 67 15.24 2.78 12.34
N LEU A 68 14.02 3.21 12.03
CA LEU A 68 13.72 3.85 10.77
C LEU A 68 14.47 5.18 10.69
N THR A 69 15.49 5.26 9.84
CA THR A 69 16.36 6.43 9.70
C THR A 69 16.06 7.24 8.45
N HIS A 70 15.30 6.66 7.51
CA HIS A 70 14.99 7.31 6.25
C HIS A 70 13.49 7.56 6.15
N ARG A 71 13.15 8.67 5.52
CA ARG A 71 11.78 9.02 5.17
C ARG A 71 11.70 9.28 3.68
N ALA A 72 10.56 8.94 3.11
CA ALA A 72 10.33 9.15 1.68
C ALA A 72 9.06 9.96 1.50
N SER A 73 9.07 10.80 0.48
CA SER A 73 7.88 11.51 0.03
C SER A 73 7.78 11.34 -1.47
N THR A 74 6.59 11.05 -1.95
CA THR A 74 6.35 10.86 -3.38
C THR A 74 6.45 12.19 -4.11
N ILE A 75 7.27 12.24 -5.16
CA ILE A 75 7.34 13.37 -6.06
C ILE A 75 6.34 13.21 -7.20
N SER A 76 6.28 12.02 -7.76
CA SER A 76 5.34 11.70 -8.83
C SER A 76 5.01 10.21 -8.80
N LEU A 77 3.81 9.87 -9.25
CA LEU A 77 3.35 8.50 -9.34
C LEU A 77 2.60 8.33 -10.65
N THR A 78 3.02 7.36 -11.46
CA THR A 78 2.33 7.01 -12.69
C THR A 78 1.80 5.59 -12.57
N THR A 79 0.50 5.41 -12.76
CA THR A 79 -0.17 4.12 -12.63
C THR A 79 -0.88 3.77 -13.92
N HIS A 80 -0.71 2.54 -14.39
CA HIS A 80 -1.42 2.01 -15.54
C HIS A 80 -2.43 0.98 -15.09
N TYR A 81 -3.71 1.26 -15.36
CA TYR A 81 -4.82 0.41 -14.94
C TYR A 81 -5.19 -0.53 -16.08
N LEU A 82 -4.65 -1.74 -16.08
CA LEU A 82 -4.81 -2.68 -17.19
C LEU A 82 -6.12 -3.47 -17.12
N PHE A 83 -6.59 -3.75 -15.89
CA PHE A 83 -7.83 -4.50 -15.65
C PHE A 83 -8.54 -3.97 -14.42
N PRO A 84 -9.88 -4.04 -14.38
CA PRO A 84 -10.62 -3.74 -13.16
C PRO A 84 -10.27 -4.74 -12.06
N ILE A 85 -10.09 -4.24 -10.84
CA ILE A 85 -9.80 -5.08 -9.68
C ILE A 85 -11.12 -5.35 -8.96
N LYS A 86 -11.48 -6.63 -8.87
CA LYS A 86 -12.69 -7.11 -8.20
C LYS A 86 -12.32 -8.25 -7.26
N GLY A 87 -13.19 -8.55 -6.32
CA GLY A 87 -12.98 -9.62 -5.36
C GLY A 87 -12.99 -9.11 -3.94
N ARG A 88 -12.39 -9.88 -3.01
CA ARG A 88 -12.45 -9.59 -1.58
C ARG A 88 -11.23 -8.87 -1.06
N ARG A 89 -10.08 -9.03 -1.70
CA ARG A 89 -8.85 -8.36 -1.27
C ARG A 89 -7.89 -8.22 -2.44
N VAL A 90 -6.94 -7.31 -2.24
CA VAL A 90 -5.88 -7.03 -3.20
C VAL A 90 -4.55 -7.00 -2.47
N ILE A 91 -3.50 -7.43 -3.17
CA ILE A 91 -2.14 -7.46 -2.66
C ILE A 91 -1.26 -6.62 -3.59
N ALA A 92 -0.40 -5.81 -2.98
CA ALA A 92 0.59 -5.01 -3.69
C ALA A 92 1.99 -5.24 -3.12
#